data_5a80ac7821643a36733e5956cd1764c5
#
_entry.id   5a80ac7821643a36733e5956cd1764c5
#
_cell.length_a   1.000
_cell.length_b   1.000
_cell.length_c   1.000
_cell.angle_alpha   90.00
_cell.angle_beta   90.00
_cell.angle_gamma   90.00
#
_symmetry.space_group_name_H-M   'P 1'
#
loop_
_entity.id
_entity.type
_entity.pdbx_description
1 polymer ?
#
loop_
_entity_poly.entity_id
_entity_poly.type
_entity_poly.pdbx_seq_one_letter_code
_entity_poly.pdbx_strand_id
1 'polypeptide(L)'
;MFLYIFPEFINIKISYIMKLSVQPLNFEIAKQLDDFISKKTARFGRHLREDDELNIRLSVVKPATIQNKQADVRVGDLFASKTCDTFEQAISEALEALESRLEKRKEKEQ
;
A
#
# COMPACT_ATOMS: atom_id res chain seq x y z
N MET A 1 5.12 -10.17 9.29
CA MET A 1 5.49 -9.80 8.90
C MET A 1 6.18 -9.86 8.04
N PHE A 2 6.45 -9.56 7.52
CA PHE A 2 7.14 -9.77 6.73
C PHE A 2 7.52 -9.15 5.78
N LEU A 3 8.10 -9.08 5.69
CA LEU A 3 8.56 -8.57 4.97
C LEU A 3 8.75 -8.98 3.89
N TYR A 4 8.70 -8.80 3.43
CA TYR A 4 8.55 -9.10 2.37
C TYR A 4 9.57 -9.21 1.68
N ILE A 5 9.96 -9.45 1.70
CA ILE A 5 10.76 -9.67 1.23
C ILE A 5 10.96 -9.85 0.06
N PHE A 6 10.61 -10.10 -0.30
CA PHE A 6 10.69 -10.33 -1.38
C PHE A 6 11.61 -10.20 -2.17
N PRO A 7 11.59 -10.32 -3.05
CA PRO A 7 12.55 -10.64 -4.03
C PRO A 7 13.59 -9.64 -3.89
N GLU A 8 14.77 -10.02 -3.73
CA GLU A 8 15.81 -9.13 -3.43
C GLU A 8 16.01 -8.08 -4.47
N PHE A 9 15.88 -8.46 -5.76
CA PHE A 9 16.15 -7.46 -6.76
C PHE A 9 15.12 -6.35 -6.74
N ILE A 10 13.92 -6.66 -6.37
CA ILE A 10 12.91 -5.62 -6.20
C ILE A 10 13.24 -4.78 -5.02
N ASN A 11 13.71 -5.39 -3.97
CA ASN A 11 14.07 -4.67 -2.78
C ASN A 11 15.17 -3.68 -3.02
N ILE A 12 16.10 -4.02 -3.87
CA ILE A 12 17.17 -3.10 -4.16
C ILE A 12 16.64 -1.80 -4.72
N LYS A 13 15.70 -1.90 -5.64
CA LYS A 13 15.14 -0.70 -6.19
C LYS A 13 14.28 0.05 -5.23
N ILE A 14 13.43 -0.66 -4.56
CA ILE A 14 12.47 -0.02 -3.68
C ILE A 14 13.13 0.55 -2.46
N SER A 15 14.09 -0.14 -1.91
CA SER A 15 14.71 0.35 -0.69
C SER A 15 15.51 1.61 -0.93
N TYR A 16 15.81 1.92 -2.20
CA TYR A 16 16.44 3.15 -2.48
C TYR A 16 15.50 4.29 -2.32
N ILE A 17 14.24 4.14 -2.72
CA ILE A 17 13.31 5.24 -2.75
C ILE A 17 12.24 5.13 -1.71
N MET A 18 12.02 3.94 -1.15
CA MET A 18 10.86 3.79 -0.31
C MET A 18 11.00 2.57 0.58
N LYS A 19 10.53 2.70 1.80
CA LYS A 19 10.40 1.57 2.70
C LYS A 19 8.96 1.10 2.63
N LEU A 20 8.78 -0.19 2.44
CA LEU A 20 7.45 -0.77 2.24
C LEU A 20 7.21 -1.88 3.25
N SER A 21 6.05 -1.84 3.87
CA SER A 21 5.61 -2.89 4.77
C SER A 21 4.21 -3.30 4.36
N VAL A 22 4.00 -4.60 4.10
CA VAL A 22 2.69 -5.12 3.73
C VAL A 22 2.31 -6.18 4.74
N GLN A 23 1.14 -6.03 5.33
CA GLN A 23 0.70 -6.91 6.40
C GLN A 23 -0.68 -7.46 6.10
N PRO A 24 -0.76 -8.71 5.63
CA PRO A 24 -2.07 -9.36 5.48
C PRO A 24 -2.53 -9.89 6.84
N LEU A 25 -3.81 -9.70 7.13
CA LEU A 25 -4.36 -10.17 8.39
C LEU A 25 -5.17 -11.42 8.15
N ASN A 26 -4.69 -12.54 8.68
CA ASN A 26 -5.40 -13.81 8.67
C ASN A 26 -5.55 -14.44 7.28
N PHE A 27 -4.61 -14.17 6.38
CA PHE A 27 -4.58 -14.85 5.10
C PHE A 27 -3.19 -14.67 4.50
N GLU A 28 -2.92 -15.45 3.45
CA GLU A 28 -1.65 -15.36 2.76
C GLU A 28 -1.85 -14.64 1.43
N ILE A 29 -0.87 -13.83 1.06
CA ILE A 29 -0.95 -13.07 -0.17
C ILE A 29 -0.56 -13.98 -1.34
N ALA A 30 -1.48 -14.11 -2.29
CA ALA A 30 -1.20 -14.87 -3.50
C ALA A 30 -0.21 -14.12 -4.37
N LYS A 31 0.49 -14.86 -5.22
CA LYS A 31 1.51 -14.25 -6.06
C LYS A 31 0.97 -13.13 -6.94
N GLN A 32 -0.23 -13.30 -7.46
CA GLN A 32 -0.82 -12.28 -8.30
C GLN A 32 -1.03 -10.97 -7.54
N LEU A 33 -1.48 -11.07 -6.31
CA LEU A 33 -1.69 -9.90 -5.50
C LEU A 33 -0.35 -9.27 -5.13
N ASP A 34 0.63 -10.10 -4.83
CA ASP A 34 1.95 -9.63 -4.50
C ASP A 34 2.55 -8.84 -5.67
N ASP A 35 2.43 -9.38 -6.88
CA ASP A 35 2.91 -8.69 -8.07
C ASP A 35 2.19 -7.36 -8.27
N PHE A 36 0.90 -7.36 -8.03
CA PHE A 36 0.11 -6.15 -8.17
C PHE A 36 0.57 -5.08 -7.19
N ILE A 37 0.78 -5.49 -5.94
CA ILE A 37 1.25 -4.55 -4.92
C ILE A 37 2.60 -3.98 -5.30
N SER A 38 3.49 -4.82 -5.77
CA SER A 38 4.82 -4.37 -6.17
C SER A 38 4.76 -3.31 -7.25
N LYS A 39 3.92 -3.53 -8.26
CA LYS A 39 3.79 -2.57 -9.34
C LYS A 39 3.21 -1.26 -8.88
N LYS A 40 2.15 -1.34 -8.09
CA LYS A 40 1.49 -0.13 -7.62
C LYS A 40 2.36 0.69 -6.70
N THR A 41 3.07 0.02 -5.79
CA THR A 41 3.89 0.73 -4.84
C THR A 41 5.15 1.30 -5.49
N ALA A 42 5.67 0.64 -6.52
CA ALA A 42 6.80 1.19 -7.23
C ALA A 42 6.45 2.54 -7.85
N ARG A 43 5.25 2.63 -8.41
CA ARG A 43 4.78 3.86 -8.98
C ARG A 43 4.51 4.90 -7.92
N PHE A 44 3.91 4.47 -6.85
CA PHE A 44 3.53 5.35 -5.76
C PHE A 44 4.76 5.97 -5.09
N GLY A 45 5.88 5.28 -5.15
CA GLY A 45 7.09 5.71 -4.47
C GLY A 45 7.59 7.08 -4.87
N ARG A 46 7.23 7.53 -6.07
CA ARG A 46 7.69 8.84 -6.51
C ARG A 46 7.05 9.99 -5.73
N HIS A 47 6.00 9.69 -4.98
CA HIS A 47 5.35 10.71 -4.16
C HIS A 47 5.94 10.75 -2.75
N LEU A 48 6.87 9.87 -2.44
CA LEU A 48 7.39 9.73 -1.10
C LEU A 48 8.78 10.34 -0.97
N ARG A 49 9.10 10.75 0.24
CA ARG A 49 10.42 11.23 0.56
C ARG A 49 11.29 10.04 0.94
N GLU A 50 12.58 10.31 1.03
CA GLU A 50 13.54 9.28 1.32
C GLU A 50 13.28 8.55 2.63
N ASP A 51 12.80 9.28 3.64
CA ASP A 51 12.55 8.70 4.95
C ASP A 51 11.10 8.30 5.17
N ASP A 52 10.26 8.44 4.17
CA ASP A 52 8.86 8.00 4.30
C ASP A 52 8.81 6.48 4.25
N GLU A 53 7.83 5.95 4.95
CA GLU A 53 7.58 4.51 4.92
C GLU A 53 6.11 4.29 4.60
N LEU A 54 5.85 3.43 3.62
CA LEU A 54 4.49 3.10 3.23
C LEU A 54 4.08 1.80 3.90
N ASN A 55 3.01 1.87 4.66
CA ASN A 55 2.47 0.69 5.33
C ASN A 55 1.12 0.34 4.74
N ILE A 56 0.97 -0.92 4.33
CA ILE A 56 -0.27 -1.42 3.77
C ILE A 56 -0.75 -2.57 4.62
N ARG A 57 -2.00 -2.48 5.08
CA ARG A 57 -2.61 -3.56 5.84
C ARG A 57 -3.83 -4.04 5.08
N LEU A 58 -3.92 -5.34 4.88
CA LEU A 58 -5.01 -5.94 4.14
C LEU A 58 -5.81 -6.84 5.04
N SER A 59 -7.13 -6.73 4.98
CA SER A 59 -7.99 -7.56 5.82
C SER A 59 -9.30 -7.84 5.11
N VAL A 60 -9.95 -8.91 5.53
CA VAL A 60 -11.29 -9.23 5.07
C VAL A 60 -12.24 -8.84 6.19
N VAL A 61 -13.10 -7.86 5.91
CA VAL A 61 -14.07 -7.41 6.89
C VAL A 61 -15.44 -7.86 6.45
N LYS A 62 -16.29 -8.23 7.39
CA LYS A 62 -17.65 -8.65 7.09
C LYS A 62 -17.65 -9.69 5.98
N PRO A 63 -17.11 -10.88 6.23
CA PRO A 63 -16.92 -11.87 5.16
C PRO A 63 -18.19 -12.24 4.42
N ALA A 64 -19.34 -12.01 5.00
CA ALA A 64 -20.59 -12.38 4.36
C ALA A 64 -21.03 -11.40 3.28
N THR A 65 -20.37 -10.26 3.14
CA THR A 65 -20.74 -9.26 2.15
C THR A 65 -19.82 -9.34 0.95
N ILE A 66 -20.25 -8.74 -0.15
CA ILE A 66 -19.46 -8.74 -1.37
C ILE A 66 -18.27 -7.79 -1.25
N GLN A 67 -18.52 -6.60 -0.77
CA GLN A 67 -17.44 -5.62 -0.62
C GLN A 67 -16.83 -5.79 0.75
N ASN A 68 -15.91 -6.71 0.86
CA ASN A 68 -15.32 -7.03 2.15
C ASN A 68 -13.80 -7.08 2.16
N LYS A 69 -13.16 -6.65 1.08
CA LYS A 69 -11.69 -6.60 1.04
C LYS A 69 -11.25 -5.20 1.36
N GLN A 70 -10.58 -5.05 2.48
CA GLN A 70 -10.18 -3.73 2.97
C GLN A 70 -8.69 -3.54 2.87
N ALA A 71 -8.29 -2.38 2.38
CA ALA A 71 -6.89 -1.98 2.32
C ALA A 71 -6.71 -0.69 3.09
N ASP A 72 -5.84 -0.72 4.08
CA ASP A 72 -5.45 0.47 4.83
C ASP A 72 -4.05 0.84 4.43
N VAL A 73 -3.84 2.09 4.03
CA VAL A 73 -2.52 2.54 3.63
C VAL A 73 -2.14 3.76 4.47
N ARG A 74 -0.89 3.85 4.82
CA ARG A 74 -0.42 4.90 5.70
C ARG A 74 1.01 5.33 5.37
N VAL A 75 1.23 6.64 5.39
CA VAL A 75 2.56 7.21 5.32
C VAL A 75 2.64 8.26 6.42
N GLY A 76 3.39 7.98 7.47
CA GLY A 76 3.48 8.90 8.59
C GLY A 76 2.11 9.15 9.21
N ASP A 77 1.69 10.40 9.21
CA ASP A 77 0.38 10.79 9.75
C ASP A 77 -0.73 10.66 8.74
N LEU A 78 -0.40 10.45 7.48
CA LEU A 78 -1.41 10.39 6.44
C LEU A 78 -1.94 8.98 6.31
N PHE A 79 -3.24 8.86 6.12
CA PHE A 79 -3.89 7.58 6.16
C PHE A 79 -5.06 7.56 5.18
N ALA A 80 -5.28 6.43 4.55
CA ALA A 80 -6.45 6.22 3.70
C ALA A 80 -6.85 4.76 3.80
N SER A 81 -8.14 4.51 3.66
CA SER A 81 -8.67 3.16 3.77
C SER A 81 -9.83 3.01 2.80
N LYS A 82 -9.92 1.86 2.15
CA LYS A 82 -10.99 1.56 1.23
C LYS A 82 -11.39 0.10 1.36
N THR A 83 -12.67 -0.16 1.14
CA THR A 83 -13.20 -1.51 1.17
C THR A 83 -13.91 -1.76 -0.16
N CYS A 84 -13.48 -2.80 -0.86
CA CYS A 84 -13.98 -3.07 -2.20
C CYS A 84 -14.19 -4.56 -2.39
N ASP A 85 -14.56 -4.94 -3.61
CA ASP A 85 -14.79 -6.35 -3.94
C ASP A 85 -13.50 -7.14 -3.97
N THR A 86 -12.41 -6.52 -4.38
CA THR A 86 -11.12 -7.19 -4.49
C THR A 86 -10.07 -6.37 -3.78
N PHE A 87 -8.99 -7.03 -3.40
CA PHE A 87 -7.86 -6.30 -2.79
C PHE A 87 -7.20 -5.38 -3.81
N GLU A 88 -7.14 -5.79 -5.06
CA GLU A 88 -6.54 -4.95 -6.09
C GLU A 88 -7.25 -3.61 -6.18
N GLN A 89 -8.57 -3.65 -6.20
CA GLN A 89 -9.34 -2.42 -6.28
C GLN A 89 -9.19 -1.60 -5.00
N ALA A 90 -9.23 -2.27 -3.85
CA ALA A 90 -9.11 -1.57 -2.58
C ALA A 90 -7.76 -0.88 -2.48
N ILE A 91 -6.69 -1.56 -2.88
CA ILE A 91 -5.35 -1.00 -2.84
C ILE A 91 -5.25 0.20 -3.78
N SER A 92 -5.76 0.06 -5.00
CA SER A 92 -5.70 1.15 -5.96
C SER A 92 -6.39 2.40 -5.45
N GLU A 93 -7.60 2.23 -4.93
CA GLU A 93 -8.36 3.37 -4.46
C GLU A 93 -7.76 3.99 -3.20
N ALA A 94 -7.25 3.14 -2.32
CA ALA A 94 -6.63 3.64 -1.11
C ALA A 94 -5.37 4.43 -1.44
N LEU A 95 -4.57 3.93 -2.37
CA LEU A 95 -3.35 4.63 -2.76
C LEU A 95 -3.66 5.94 -3.47
N GLU A 96 -4.72 5.97 -4.28
CA GLU A 96 -5.12 7.22 -4.91
C GLU A 96 -5.51 8.27 -3.88
N ALA A 97 -6.26 7.85 -2.87
CA ALA A 97 -6.66 8.78 -1.82
C ALA A 97 -5.46 9.28 -1.05
N LEU A 98 -4.51 8.39 -0.77
CA LEU A 98 -3.32 8.78 -0.05
C LEU A 98 -2.45 9.71 -0.89
N GLU A 99 -2.40 9.45 -2.18
CA GLU A 99 -1.64 10.29 -3.10
C GLU A 99 -2.14 11.73 -3.08
N SER A 100 -3.44 11.91 -3.05
CA SER A 100 -4.02 13.24 -2.94
C SER A 100 -3.57 13.95 -1.67
N ARG A 101 -3.51 13.22 -0.57
CA ARG A 101 -3.08 13.80 0.68
C ARG A 101 -1.61 14.15 0.66
N LEU A 102 -0.81 13.35 -0.02
CA LEU A 102 0.61 13.63 -0.14
C LEU A 102 0.85 14.88 -0.98
N GLU A 103 0.05 15.06 -2.02
CA GLU A 103 0.17 16.25 -2.83
C GLU A 103 -0.17 17.50 -2.04
N LYS A 104 -1.18 17.43 -1.20
CA LYS A 104 -1.52 18.55 -0.34
C LYS A 104 -0.42 18.84 0.66
N ARG A 105 0.25 17.79 1.14
CA ARG A 105 1.38 17.98 2.04
C ARG A 105 2.48 18.78 1.37
N LYS A 106 2.76 18.47 0.11
CA LYS A 106 3.78 19.20 -0.64
C LYS A 106 3.41 20.66 -0.80
N GLU A 107 2.16 20.94 -1.09
CA GLU A 107 1.72 22.31 -1.24
C GLU A 107 1.92 23.12 0.02
N LYS A 108 1.64 22.49 1.16
CA LYS A 108 1.79 23.18 2.42
C LYS A 108 3.24 23.47 2.76
N GLU A 109 4.13 22.67 2.24
CA GLU A 109 5.54 22.82 2.55
C GLU A 109 6.22 23.87 1.69
N GLN A 110 5.54 24.33 0.69
CA GLN A 110 6.05 25.41 -0.11
C GLN A 110 5.59 26.76 0.43
#